data_03c93db9ffedbcb4312a1ad1aae87d15
#
_entry.id   03c93db9ffedbcb4312a1ad1aae87d15
#
_cell.length_a   1.000
_cell.length_b   1.000
_cell.length_c   1.000
_cell.angle_alpha   90.00
_cell.angle_beta   90.00
_cell.angle_gamma   90.00
#
_symmetry.space_group_name_H-M   'P 1'
#
loop_
_entity.id
_entity.type
_entity.pdbx_description
1 polymer ?
#
loop_
_entity_poly.entity_id
_entity_poly.type
_entity_poly.pdbx_seq_one_letter_code
_entity_poly.pdbx_strand_id
1 'polypeptide(L)'
;MDKTYFGKIRTVFIDLDDTIWDFSANSKVAMRIVYEKYGLQDQCPYDDFIACYMPNNESLWTRYHHGEITKEYLKRERFRRSFEQCGIVCNDPLQFDYDYLETIVTLKQVVDGAPELLAHLTKRGPVHVLSNGFANLQSRKL
;
A
#
# COMPACT_ATOMS: atom_id res chain seq x y z
N MET A 1 -20.25 27.84 -3.25
CA MET A 1 -20.00 26.92 -4.38
C MET A 1 -21.22 26.91 -5.27
N ASP A 2 -21.05 27.26 -6.52
CA ASP A 2 -22.16 27.36 -7.47
C ASP A 2 -22.71 25.95 -7.77
N LYS A 3 -23.97 25.72 -7.40
CA LYS A 3 -24.67 24.42 -7.61
C LYS A 3 -24.77 24.02 -9.10
N THR A 4 -24.58 24.95 -10.02
CA THR A 4 -24.61 24.70 -11.47
C THR A 4 -23.38 23.97 -12.00
N TYR A 5 -22.24 24.03 -11.32
CA TYR A 5 -21.01 23.38 -11.77
C TYR A 5 -21.07 21.85 -11.58
N PHE A 6 -21.64 21.39 -10.46
CA PHE A 6 -21.75 19.95 -10.16
C PHE A 6 -22.78 19.20 -11.02
N GLY A 7 -23.74 19.90 -11.62
CA GLY A 7 -24.73 19.30 -12.53
C GLY A 7 -24.16 18.85 -13.88
N LYS A 8 -22.89 19.20 -14.20
CA LYS A 8 -22.24 18.87 -15.46
C LYS A 8 -21.20 17.74 -15.33
N ILE A 9 -20.95 17.23 -14.12
CA ILE A 9 -19.99 16.12 -13.91
C ILE A 9 -20.61 14.84 -14.46
N ARG A 10 -19.91 14.22 -15.43
CA ARG A 10 -20.34 12.96 -16.08
C ARG A 10 -19.57 11.76 -15.61
N THR A 11 -18.38 11.95 -15.03
CA THR A 11 -17.46 10.88 -14.62
C THR A 11 -16.63 11.38 -13.44
N VAL A 12 -16.41 10.50 -12.47
CA VAL A 12 -15.53 10.75 -11.32
C VAL A 12 -14.37 9.79 -11.37
N PHE A 13 -13.15 10.30 -11.21
CA PHE A 13 -11.97 9.52 -10.91
C PHE A 13 -11.60 9.72 -9.45
N ILE A 14 -11.36 8.63 -8.73
CA ILE A 14 -11.03 8.68 -7.31
C ILE A 14 -9.80 7.82 -7.03
N ASP A 15 -8.92 8.31 -6.16
CA ASP A 15 -7.78 7.55 -5.69
C ASP A 15 -8.22 6.41 -4.75
N LEU A 16 -7.40 5.38 -4.61
CA LEU A 16 -7.70 4.20 -3.81
C LEU A 16 -7.03 4.26 -2.44
N ASP A 17 -5.70 4.22 -2.42
CA ASP A 17 -4.91 4.08 -1.19
C ASP A 17 -4.98 5.35 -0.34
N ASP A 18 -5.35 5.20 0.93
CA ASP A 18 -5.59 6.27 1.91
C ASP A 18 -6.65 7.31 1.48
N THR A 19 -7.46 6.95 0.50
CA THR A 19 -8.64 7.73 0.08
C THR A 19 -9.92 6.93 0.27
N ILE A 20 -9.98 5.71 -0.23
CA ILE A 20 -11.08 4.76 -0.03
C ILE A 20 -10.63 3.62 0.88
N TRP A 21 -9.56 2.94 0.47
CA TRP A 21 -8.97 1.81 1.18
C TRP A 21 -7.87 2.35 2.09
N ASP A 22 -7.96 2.04 3.39
CA ASP A 22 -7.02 2.53 4.40
C ASP A 22 -5.69 1.77 4.30
N PHE A 23 -4.84 2.22 3.38
CA PHE A 23 -3.52 1.63 3.17
C PHE A 23 -2.67 1.72 4.43
N SER A 24 -2.67 2.86 5.10
CA SER A 24 -1.87 3.10 6.30
C SER A 24 -2.21 2.12 7.42
N ALA A 25 -3.49 1.87 7.68
CA ALA A 25 -3.92 0.92 8.69
C ALA A 25 -3.67 -0.53 8.26
N ASN A 26 -4.09 -0.90 7.05
CA ASN A 26 -3.97 -2.27 6.55
C ASN A 26 -2.50 -2.69 6.40
N SER A 27 -1.62 -1.80 5.93
CA SER A 27 -0.20 -2.10 5.77
C SER A 27 0.51 -2.36 7.11
N LYS A 28 0.16 -1.62 8.17
CA LYS A 28 0.70 -1.85 9.51
C LYS A 28 0.29 -3.22 10.06
N VAL A 29 -0.96 -3.59 9.89
CA VAL A 29 -1.47 -4.90 10.33
C VAL A 29 -0.80 -6.03 9.55
N ALA A 30 -0.76 -5.95 8.22
CA ALA A 30 -0.13 -6.96 7.37
C ALA A 30 1.36 -7.13 7.68
N MET A 31 2.08 -6.01 7.84
CA MET A 31 3.51 -6.04 8.14
C MET A 31 3.79 -6.75 9.47
N ARG A 32 3.02 -6.45 10.52
CA ARG A 32 3.17 -7.11 11.81
C ARG A 32 2.89 -8.61 11.72
N ILE A 33 1.82 -9.00 11.04
CA ILE A 33 1.47 -10.42 10.85
C ILE A 33 2.62 -11.19 10.19
N VAL A 34 3.17 -10.67 9.10
CA VAL A 34 4.24 -11.35 8.35
C VAL A 34 5.56 -11.31 9.12
N TYR A 35 5.88 -10.20 9.77
CA TYR A 35 7.08 -10.08 10.62
C TYR A 35 7.11 -11.13 11.73
N GLU A 36 5.98 -11.31 12.43
CA GLU A 36 5.83 -12.31 13.48
C GLU A 36 5.83 -13.74 12.92
N LYS A 37 5.16 -13.96 11.77
CA LYS A 37 5.15 -15.26 11.09
C LYS A 37 6.56 -15.76 10.75
N TYR A 38 7.46 -14.85 10.38
CA TYR A 38 8.86 -15.16 10.08
C TYR A 38 9.76 -15.22 11.32
N GLY A 39 9.23 -14.95 12.52
CA GLY A 39 10.02 -14.96 13.76
C GLY A 39 11.07 -13.86 13.84
N LEU A 40 10.91 -12.76 13.08
CA LEU A 40 11.92 -11.71 12.97
C LEU A 40 12.03 -10.86 14.24
N GLN A 41 10.99 -10.87 15.08
CA GLN A 41 11.01 -10.21 16.40
C GLN A 41 12.10 -10.74 17.32
N ASP A 42 12.56 -11.97 17.11
CA ASP A 42 13.66 -12.57 17.87
C ASP A 42 15.04 -12.02 17.46
N GLN A 43 15.15 -11.42 16.28
CA GLN A 43 16.37 -10.83 15.73
C GLN A 43 16.42 -9.31 15.88
N CYS A 44 15.28 -8.62 15.74
CA CYS A 44 15.20 -7.17 15.79
C CYS A 44 13.81 -6.77 16.32
N PRO A 45 13.71 -5.80 17.24
CA PRO A 45 12.43 -5.22 17.64
C PRO A 45 11.68 -4.67 16.44
N TYR A 46 10.35 -4.89 16.37
CA TYR A 46 9.53 -4.47 15.25
C TYR A 46 9.64 -2.98 14.93
N ASP A 47 9.65 -2.13 15.96
CA ASP A 47 9.71 -0.68 15.79
C ASP A 47 11.05 -0.22 15.18
N ASP A 48 12.16 -0.89 15.53
CA ASP A 48 13.48 -0.64 14.94
C ASP A 48 13.51 -1.04 13.46
N PHE A 49 12.91 -2.18 13.12
CA PHE A 49 12.74 -2.59 11.72
C PHE A 49 11.92 -1.59 10.93
N ILE A 50 10.79 -1.13 11.45
CA ILE A 50 9.93 -0.13 10.77
C ILE A 50 10.67 1.18 10.56
N ALA A 51 11.49 1.62 11.52
CA ALA A 51 12.31 2.81 11.40
C ALA A 51 13.33 2.72 10.23
N CYS A 52 13.82 1.52 9.93
CA CYS A 52 14.65 1.27 8.75
C CYS A 52 13.82 1.13 7.46
N TYR A 53 12.72 0.40 7.54
CA TYR A 53 11.90 0.06 6.38
C TYR A 53 11.22 1.28 5.75
N MET A 54 10.62 2.16 6.53
CA MET A 54 9.84 3.28 6.02
C MET A 54 10.65 4.19 5.09
N PRO A 55 11.85 4.69 5.48
CA PRO A 55 12.66 5.53 4.59
C PRO A 55 13.13 4.80 3.32
N ASN A 56 13.51 3.52 3.44
CA ASN A 56 13.91 2.71 2.29
C ASN A 56 12.78 2.54 1.29
N ASN A 57 11.60 2.20 1.79
CA ASN A 57 10.41 2.00 0.95
C ASN A 57 10.01 3.30 0.25
N GLU A 58 9.97 4.42 0.96
CA GLU A 58 9.64 5.73 0.40
C GLU A 58 10.63 6.15 -0.71
N SER A 59 11.93 6.01 -0.44
CA SER A 59 12.98 6.31 -1.44
C SER A 59 12.85 5.46 -2.69
N LEU A 60 12.60 4.16 -2.55
CA LEU A 60 12.45 3.25 -3.69
C LEU A 60 11.18 3.54 -4.49
N TRP A 61 10.06 3.85 -3.84
CA TRP A 61 8.84 4.25 -4.53
C TRP A 61 9.02 5.57 -5.30
N THR A 62 9.70 6.55 -4.73
CA THR A 62 10.04 7.81 -5.42
C THR A 62 10.84 7.54 -6.69
N ARG A 63 11.87 6.72 -6.60
CA ARG A 63 12.70 6.35 -7.77
C ARG A 63 11.91 5.55 -8.81
N TYR A 64 11.03 4.67 -8.37
CA TYR A 64 10.15 3.92 -9.28
C TYR A 64 9.20 4.84 -10.03
N HIS A 65 8.57 5.80 -9.36
CA HIS A 65 7.69 6.78 -9.99
C HIS A 65 8.42 7.70 -10.98
N HIS A 66 9.71 7.96 -10.76
CA HIS A 66 10.55 8.70 -11.69
C HIS A 66 11.10 7.84 -12.84
N GLY A 67 10.77 6.55 -12.88
CA GLY A 67 11.26 5.64 -13.91
C GLY A 67 12.74 5.26 -13.79
N GLU A 68 13.37 5.51 -12.64
CA GLU A 68 14.79 5.24 -12.40
C GLU A 68 15.07 3.76 -12.09
N ILE A 69 14.09 3.05 -11.57
CA ILE A 69 14.18 1.63 -11.19
C ILE A 69 12.96 0.85 -11.66
N THR A 70 13.11 -0.47 -11.81
CA THR A 70 12.02 -1.37 -12.17
C THR A 70 11.19 -1.77 -10.95
N LYS A 71 10.00 -2.29 -11.19
CA LYS A 71 9.12 -2.89 -10.17
C LYS A 71 9.81 -4.03 -9.44
N GLU A 72 10.51 -4.89 -10.18
CA GLU A 72 11.24 -6.05 -9.65
C GLU A 72 12.38 -5.61 -8.72
N TYR A 73 13.09 -4.56 -9.11
CA TYR A 73 14.14 -3.96 -8.28
C TYR A 73 13.55 -3.42 -6.96
N LEU A 74 12.47 -2.64 -7.03
CA LEU A 74 11.78 -2.10 -5.85
C LEU A 74 11.37 -3.24 -4.89
N LYS A 75 10.69 -4.26 -5.38
CA LYS A 75 10.20 -5.39 -4.59
C LYS A 75 11.32 -6.16 -3.90
N ARG A 76 12.45 -6.38 -4.60
CA ARG A 76 13.61 -7.07 -4.04
C ARG A 76 14.32 -6.23 -2.98
N GLU A 77 14.54 -4.94 -3.27
CA GLU A 77 15.44 -4.10 -2.48
C GLU A 77 14.83 -3.55 -1.21
N ARG A 78 13.51 -3.28 -1.16
CA ARG A 78 12.89 -2.62 -0.02
C ARG A 78 13.04 -3.41 1.28
N PHE A 79 12.89 -4.72 1.24
CA PHE A 79 13.09 -5.59 2.41
C PHE A 79 14.55 -5.98 2.59
N ARG A 80 15.26 -6.33 1.52
CA ARG A 80 16.67 -6.69 1.58
C ARG A 80 17.51 -5.62 2.31
N ARG A 81 17.37 -4.37 1.90
CA ARG A 81 18.09 -3.25 2.52
C ARG A 81 17.71 -3.05 3.99
N SER A 82 16.43 -3.13 4.28
CA SER A 82 15.92 -2.92 5.63
C SER A 82 16.39 -4.04 6.58
N PHE A 83 16.38 -5.28 6.12
CA PHE A 83 16.92 -6.40 6.89
C PHE A 83 18.42 -6.26 7.14
N GLU A 84 19.19 -5.91 6.11
CA GLU A 84 20.63 -5.69 6.24
C GLU A 84 20.95 -4.60 7.28
N GLN A 85 20.24 -3.47 7.24
CA GLN A 85 20.42 -2.37 8.19
C GLN A 85 20.07 -2.76 9.63
N CYS A 86 19.08 -3.64 9.82
CA CYS A 86 18.63 -4.10 11.13
C CYS A 86 19.38 -5.36 11.62
N GLY A 87 20.34 -5.86 10.86
CA GLY A 87 21.02 -7.13 11.18
C GLY A 87 20.13 -8.36 11.15
N ILE A 88 19.01 -8.30 10.41
CA ILE A 88 18.09 -9.42 10.24
C ILE A 88 18.62 -10.36 9.17
N VAL A 89 18.73 -11.64 9.49
CA VAL A 89 19.01 -12.71 8.53
C VAL A 89 17.68 -13.25 8.02
N CYS A 90 17.41 -13.00 6.74
CA CYS A 90 16.25 -13.54 6.02
C CYS A 90 16.75 -14.14 4.70
N ASN A 91 16.52 -15.45 4.52
CA ASN A 91 17.03 -16.18 3.37
C ASN A 91 16.38 -15.76 2.05
N ASP A 92 15.13 -15.30 2.09
CA ASP A 92 14.39 -14.90 0.90
C ASP A 92 13.55 -13.63 1.17
N PRO A 93 14.17 -12.45 1.05
CA PRO A 93 13.45 -11.18 1.21
C PRO A 93 12.35 -10.97 0.15
N LEU A 94 12.47 -11.59 -1.02
CA LEU A 94 11.45 -11.50 -2.07
C LEU A 94 10.22 -12.34 -1.70
N GLN A 95 10.39 -13.49 -1.08
CA GLN A 95 9.29 -14.29 -0.55
C GLN A 95 8.58 -13.54 0.60
N PHE A 96 9.34 -12.87 1.45
CA PHE A 96 8.76 -12.00 2.48
C PHE A 96 7.89 -10.88 1.87
N ASP A 97 8.37 -10.23 0.81
CA ASP A 97 7.62 -9.24 0.04
C ASP A 97 6.32 -9.83 -0.51
N TYR A 98 6.40 -11.00 -1.11
CA TYR A 98 5.23 -11.69 -1.64
C TYR A 98 4.20 -11.99 -0.53
N ASP A 99 4.62 -12.55 0.59
CA ASP A 99 3.74 -12.88 1.71
C ASP A 99 3.10 -11.63 2.33
N TYR A 100 3.86 -10.52 2.40
CA TYR A 100 3.33 -9.24 2.83
C TYR A 100 2.23 -8.74 1.89
N LEU A 101 2.46 -8.77 0.58
CA LEU A 101 1.47 -8.32 -0.41
C LEU A 101 0.24 -9.25 -0.45
N GLU A 102 0.40 -10.56 -0.30
CA GLU A 102 -0.71 -11.49 -0.19
C GLU A 102 -1.53 -11.26 1.09
N THR A 103 -0.87 -10.92 2.18
CA THR A 103 -1.56 -10.62 3.45
C THR A 103 -2.33 -9.31 3.36
N ILE A 104 -1.71 -8.25 2.84
CA ILE A 104 -2.34 -6.92 2.81
C ILE A 104 -3.65 -6.89 2.02
N VAL A 105 -3.74 -7.61 0.90
CA VAL A 105 -4.96 -7.65 0.09
C VAL A 105 -6.12 -8.42 0.74
N THR A 106 -5.87 -9.17 1.80
CA THR A 106 -6.92 -9.83 2.59
C THR A 106 -7.62 -8.89 3.57
N LEU A 107 -6.96 -7.77 3.91
CA LEU A 107 -7.47 -6.79 4.87
C LEU A 107 -8.42 -5.83 4.17
N LYS A 108 -9.47 -5.40 4.86
CA LYS A 108 -10.59 -4.67 4.25
C LYS A 108 -10.95 -3.38 4.98
N GLN A 109 -10.05 -2.83 5.77
CA GLN A 109 -10.30 -1.56 6.43
C GLN A 109 -10.37 -0.43 5.38
N VAL A 110 -11.40 0.40 5.47
CA VAL A 110 -11.62 1.55 4.61
C VAL A 110 -11.47 2.85 5.39
N VAL A 111 -11.20 3.92 4.69
CA VAL A 111 -11.14 5.26 5.28
C VAL A 111 -12.54 5.66 5.76
N ASP A 112 -12.62 6.30 6.92
CA ASP A 112 -13.89 6.75 7.49
C ASP A 112 -14.63 7.66 6.50
N GLY A 113 -15.92 7.38 6.27
CA GLY A 113 -16.76 8.11 5.34
C GLY A 113 -16.60 7.71 3.86
N ALA A 114 -15.66 6.82 3.52
CA ALA A 114 -15.46 6.39 2.13
C ALA A 114 -16.67 5.64 1.54
N PRO A 115 -17.34 4.72 2.26
CA PRO A 115 -18.54 4.06 1.74
C PRO A 115 -19.66 5.05 1.42
N GLU A 116 -19.90 6.02 2.31
CA GLU A 116 -20.92 7.06 2.15
C GLU A 116 -20.58 7.97 0.96
N LEU A 117 -19.32 8.35 0.82
CA LEU A 117 -18.85 9.15 -0.33
C LEU A 117 -19.09 8.40 -1.64
N LEU A 118 -18.69 7.13 -1.73
CA LEU A 118 -18.91 6.31 -2.92
C LEU A 118 -20.39 6.15 -3.27
N ALA A 119 -21.24 5.89 -2.27
CA ALA A 119 -22.68 5.80 -2.45
C ALA A 119 -23.28 7.13 -2.97
N HIS A 120 -22.72 8.26 -2.54
CA HIS A 120 -23.14 9.58 -3.03
C HIS A 120 -22.68 9.84 -4.47
N LEU A 121 -21.43 9.52 -4.78
CA LEU A 121 -20.84 9.75 -6.11
C LEU A 121 -21.47 8.88 -7.19
N THR A 122 -21.72 7.59 -6.90
CA THR A 122 -22.31 6.64 -7.86
C THR A 122 -23.72 7.02 -8.29
N LYS A 123 -24.47 7.77 -7.48
CA LYS A 123 -25.78 8.33 -7.85
C LYS A 123 -25.68 9.42 -8.91
N ARG A 124 -24.51 10.02 -9.11
CA ARG A 124 -24.27 11.14 -10.03
C ARG A 124 -23.67 10.71 -11.37
N GLY A 125 -23.05 9.53 -11.41
CA GLY A 125 -22.44 9.01 -12.62
C GLY A 125 -21.41 7.90 -12.33
N PRO A 126 -20.74 7.40 -13.36
CA PRO A 126 -19.69 6.39 -13.22
C PRO A 126 -18.55 6.91 -12.34
N VAL A 127 -18.09 6.04 -11.44
CA VAL A 127 -16.91 6.28 -10.60
C VAL A 127 -15.83 5.28 -10.98
N HIS A 128 -14.64 5.78 -11.31
CA HIS A 128 -13.49 4.99 -11.68
C HIS A 128 -12.36 5.19 -10.68
N VAL A 129 -11.68 4.11 -10.34
CA VAL A 129 -10.49 4.18 -9.49
C VAL A 129 -9.27 4.50 -10.35
N LEU A 130 -8.47 5.47 -9.92
CA LEU A 130 -7.19 5.83 -10.51
C LEU A 130 -6.12 5.72 -9.42
N SER A 131 -5.16 4.83 -9.60
CA SER A 131 -4.16 4.54 -8.58
C SER A 131 -2.77 4.38 -9.18
N ASN A 132 -1.73 4.79 -8.45
CA ASN A 132 -0.32 4.60 -8.79
C ASN A 132 0.25 3.24 -8.33
N GLY A 133 -0.54 2.43 -7.61
CA GLY A 133 -0.12 1.12 -7.15
C GLY A 133 -0.04 0.06 -8.25
N PHE A 134 0.44 -1.12 -7.89
CA PHE A 134 0.53 -2.24 -8.84
C PHE A 134 -0.87 -2.75 -9.21
N ALA A 135 -1.21 -2.74 -10.49
CA ALA A 135 -2.56 -3.01 -10.98
C ALA A 135 -3.12 -4.36 -10.49
N ASN A 136 -2.29 -5.40 -10.45
CA ASN A 136 -2.69 -6.73 -9.98
C ASN A 136 -3.03 -6.80 -8.49
N LEU A 137 -2.52 -5.86 -7.68
CA LEU A 137 -2.86 -5.74 -6.26
C LEU A 137 -4.09 -4.87 -6.06
N GLN A 138 -4.18 -3.75 -6.78
CA GLN A 138 -5.26 -2.79 -6.62
C GLN A 138 -6.64 -3.39 -6.92
N SER A 139 -6.75 -4.23 -7.95
CA SER A 139 -8.00 -4.93 -8.26
C SER A 139 -8.45 -5.91 -7.17
N ARG A 140 -7.54 -6.42 -6.36
CA ARG A 140 -7.82 -7.36 -5.26
C ARG A 140 -8.24 -6.68 -3.96
N LYS A 141 -7.98 -5.39 -3.82
CA LYS A 141 -8.43 -4.58 -2.67
C LYS A 141 -9.91 -4.24 -2.75
N LEU A 142 -10.43 -4.11 -3.94
CA LEU A 142 -11.83 -3.80 -4.24
C LEU A 142 -12.70 -5.06 -4.20
#